data_2e16f8451a7d955617aaadaf4ea0979e
#
_entry.id   2e16f8451a7d955617aaadaf4ea0979e
#
_cell.length_a   1.000
_cell.length_b   1.000
_cell.length_c   1.000
_cell.angle_alpha   90.00
_cell.angle_beta   90.00
_cell.angle_gamma   90.00
#
_symmetry.space_group_name_H-M   'P 1'
#
loop_
_entity.id
_entity.type
_entity.pdbx_description
1 polymer ?
#
loop_
_entity_poly.entity_id
_entity_poly.type
_entity_poly.pdbx_seq_one_letter_code
_entity_poly.pdbx_strand_id
1 'polypeptide(L)'
;MTQNELYSFFEQLKEPVRQYKENKEKRMDLGFNVFHLISDYYYRETFHGDIIAALLSPDEKHGEGNLYIDLFIDMINEKKQLVNSQYYQMPKVNKEFSTYDGELSGRIDIIIEGDKHCIVVENKLNNAPDTYRQLPKYYRALKKRGITIDAFVYLPLDPNKEPNSSSWDSEIRDLINERLVIIPAYSAEHVNIVENWLTPAEERTSDDDARFIIRQYKSLLNNLTIDIMDNREIIDFLSRDDNFETTINILDLQLEFSRRIKDEFLDGIKTKLEEHGFEFLREGNKDKIEIKNSDYPSWRYNIERYGNSGWFRGLLYNGAQLIENAKMIDAWSHHPRNADYPLGWEYFVGKRDWNSLHTLREMKKGDFANEIVSEIEKAFFEIAQQGLPR
;
A
#
# COMPACT_ATOMS: atom_id res chain seq x y z
N MET A 1 -25.72 -7.10 -22.80
CA MET A 1 -24.62 -8.11 -23.01
C MET A 1 -25.24 -9.48 -23.14
N THR A 2 -25.07 -10.14 -24.26
CA THR A 2 -25.56 -11.50 -24.52
C THR A 2 -24.53 -12.54 -24.02
N GLN A 3 -24.98 -13.79 -23.81
CA GLN A 3 -24.11 -14.87 -23.39
C GLN A 3 -22.98 -15.14 -24.42
N ASN A 4 -23.27 -14.99 -25.70
CA ASN A 4 -22.28 -15.18 -26.76
C ASN A 4 -21.22 -14.07 -26.81
N GLU A 5 -21.60 -12.81 -26.61
CA GLU A 5 -20.68 -11.68 -26.48
C GLU A 5 -19.74 -11.87 -25.29
N LEU A 6 -20.30 -12.26 -24.16
CA LEU A 6 -19.52 -12.54 -22.95
C LEU A 6 -18.52 -13.70 -23.16
N TYR A 7 -18.98 -14.78 -23.79
CA TYR A 7 -18.12 -15.92 -24.09
C TYR A 7 -16.98 -15.53 -25.03
N SER A 8 -17.28 -14.80 -26.12
CA SER A 8 -16.27 -14.33 -27.09
C SER A 8 -15.22 -13.42 -26.40
N PHE A 9 -15.67 -12.50 -25.53
CA PHE A 9 -14.81 -11.61 -24.78
C PHE A 9 -13.82 -12.40 -23.89
N PHE A 10 -14.30 -13.39 -23.14
CA PHE A 10 -13.42 -14.20 -22.27
C PHE A 10 -12.48 -15.09 -23.07
N GLU A 11 -12.90 -15.65 -24.22
CA GLU A 11 -11.99 -16.43 -25.08
C GLU A 11 -10.85 -15.57 -25.62
N GLN A 12 -11.12 -14.34 -26.06
CA GLN A 12 -10.10 -13.41 -26.55
C GLN A 12 -9.18 -12.91 -25.44
N LEU A 13 -9.68 -12.80 -24.19
CA LEU A 13 -8.90 -12.35 -23.04
C LEU A 13 -7.97 -13.44 -22.48
N LYS A 14 -8.24 -14.72 -22.76
CA LYS A 14 -7.44 -15.84 -22.24
C LYS A 14 -5.96 -15.74 -22.57
N GLU A 15 -5.63 -15.42 -23.81
CA GLU A 15 -4.23 -15.39 -24.24
C GLU A 15 -3.46 -14.20 -23.62
N PRO A 16 -3.94 -12.95 -23.66
CA PRO A 16 -3.30 -11.85 -22.91
C PRO A 16 -3.12 -12.15 -21.42
N VAL A 17 -4.11 -12.74 -20.76
CA VAL A 17 -4.02 -13.11 -19.34
C VAL A 17 -3.02 -14.24 -19.10
N ARG A 18 -2.94 -15.24 -20.02
CA ARG A 18 -1.95 -16.31 -19.93
C ARG A 18 -0.53 -15.75 -20.06
N GLN A 19 -0.27 -14.92 -21.06
CA GLN A 19 1.02 -14.27 -21.26
C GLN A 19 1.41 -13.39 -20.06
N TYR A 20 0.48 -12.62 -19.53
CA TYR A 20 0.68 -11.85 -18.30
C TYR A 20 1.10 -12.75 -17.13
N LYS A 21 0.40 -13.87 -16.91
CA LYS A 21 0.74 -14.80 -15.82
C LYS A 21 2.11 -15.44 -16.01
N GLU A 22 2.42 -15.92 -17.21
CA GLU A 22 3.71 -16.54 -17.52
C GLU A 22 4.86 -15.53 -17.37
N ASN A 23 4.65 -14.30 -17.82
CA ASN A 23 5.62 -13.23 -17.62
C ASN A 23 5.79 -12.90 -16.14
N LYS A 24 4.70 -12.81 -15.41
CA LYS A 24 4.71 -12.57 -13.97
C LYS A 24 5.41 -13.69 -13.21
N GLU A 25 5.13 -14.96 -13.50
CA GLU A 25 5.80 -16.11 -12.87
C GLU A 25 7.30 -16.14 -13.17
N LYS A 26 7.71 -15.84 -14.41
CA LYS A 26 9.13 -15.74 -14.79
C LYS A 26 9.86 -14.59 -14.12
N ARG A 27 9.14 -13.52 -13.74
CA ARG A 27 9.70 -12.27 -13.21
C ARG A 27 9.53 -12.12 -11.70
N MET A 28 8.58 -12.86 -11.10
CA MET A 28 8.33 -12.85 -9.64
C MET A 28 9.42 -13.52 -8.82
N ASP A 29 10.49 -14.05 -9.45
CA ASP A 29 11.66 -14.45 -8.71
C ASP A 29 12.47 -13.20 -8.29
N LEU A 30 11.88 -12.43 -7.37
CA LEU A 30 12.57 -11.38 -6.61
C LEU A 30 13.76 -11.94 -5.83
N GLY A 31 13.94 -13.28 -5.87
CA GLY A 31 14.82 -13.94 -4.94
C GLY A 31 14.41 -13.64 -3.49
N PHE A 32 15.37 -13.64 -2.61
CA PHE A 32 15.17 -13.28 -1.20
C PHE A 32 15.15 -11.75 -1.05
N ASN A 33 13.96 -11.13 -1.27
CA ASN A 33 13.79 -9.69 -1.08
C ASN A 33 13.22 -9.39 0.30
N VAL A 34 13.99 -8.67 1.13
CA VAL A 34 13.65 -8.38 2.52
C VAL A 34 12.34 -7.58 2.64
N PHE A 35 12.07 -6.66 1.75
CA PHE A 35 10.87 -5.82 1.80
C PHE A 35 9.60 -6.63 1.51
N HIS A 36 9.71 -7.63 0.65
CA HIS A 36 8.61 -8.53 0.34
C HIS A 36 8.33 -9.54 1.46
N LEU A 37 9.38 -9.95 2.19
CA LEU A 37 9.27 -10.89 3.30
C LEU A 37 8.65 -10.29 4.56
N ILE A 38 8.99 -9.03 4.86
CA ILE A 38 8.63 -8.43 6.14
C ILE A 38 7.17 -7.96 6.13
N SER A 39 6.68 -7.42 5.01
CA SER A 39 5.39 -6.74 4.97
C SER A 39 4.95 -6.41 3.54
N ASP A 40 3.63 -6.21 3.36
CA ASP A 40 3.03 -5.58 2.19
C ASP A 40 3.06 -4.04 2.23
N TYR A 41 3.84 -3.42 3.14
CA TYR A 41 3.95 -1.97 3.29
C TYR A 41 4.56 -1.27 2.07
N TYR A 42 5.27 -1.98 1.21
CA TYR A 42 5.80 -1.41 -0.04
C TYR A 42 4.72 -0.88 -1.01
N TYR A 43 3.45 -1.18 -0.79
CA TYR A 43 2.34 -0.54 -1.49
C TYR A 43 1.96 0.83 -0.91
N ARG A 44 2.57 1.29 0.18
CA ARG A 44 2.29 2.58 0.80
C ARG A 44 3.27 3.63 0.33
N GLU A 45 2.76 4.83 0.05
CA GLU A 45 3.54 5.99 -0.33
C GLU A 45 4.64 6.32 0.69
N THR A 46 4.29 6.26 1.98
CA THR A 46 5.22 6.51 3.09
C THR A 46 6.41 5.56 3.12
N PHE A 47 6.25 4.30 2.72
CA PHE A 47 7.34 3.33 2.67
C PHE A 47 8.47 3.78 1.72
N HIS A 48 8.12 4.16 0.51
CA HIS A 48 9.09 4.66 -0.47
C HIS A 48 9.70 5.99 -0.03
N GLY A 49 8.85 6.88 0.52
CA GLY A 49 9.29 8.16 1.08
C GLY A 49 10.30 8.01 2.20
N ASP A 50 10.12 7.01 3.08
CA ASP A 50 11.04 6.72 4.18
C ASP A 50 12.42 6.29 3.68
N ILE A 51 12.48 5.39 2.70
CA ILE A 51 13.75 4.91 2.12
C ILE A 51 14.45 6.04 1.36
N ILE A 52 13.73 6.75 0.50
CA ILE A 52 14.30 7.85 -0.30
C ILE A 52 14.85 8.95 0.61
N ALA A 53 14.07 9.39 1.60
CA ALA A 53 14.51 10.44 2.50
C ALA A 53 15.69 10.00 3.38
N ALA A 54 15.73 8.75 3.82
CA ALA A 54 16.87 8.22 4.57
C ALA A 54 18.15 8.24 3.73
N LEU A 55 18.10 7.80 2.46
CA LEU A 55 19.26 7.89 1.55
C LEU A 55 19.64 9.33 1.28
N LEU A 56 18.70 10.25 1.08
CA LEU A 56 18.98 11.66 0.77
C LEU A 56 19.50 12.47 1.98
N SER A 57 19.40 11.96 3.20
CA SER A 57 19.80 12.67 4.43
C SER A 57 21.26 12.46 4.75
N PRO A 58 22.17 13.45 4.61
CA PRO A 58 23.60 13.28 4.82
C PRO A 58 23.99 12.82 6.24
N ASP A 59 23.16 13.19 7.23
CA ASP A 59 23.39 12.88 8.65
C ASP A 59 22.81 11.52 9.07
N GLU A 60 22.23 10.75 8.14
CA GLU A 60 21.66 9.45 8.45
C GLU A 60 22.76 8.39 8.68
N LYS A 61 22.38 7.26 9.28
CA LYS A 61 23.31 6.21 9.75
C LYS A 61 24.05 5.46 8.63
N HIS A 62 23.72 5.68 7.36
CA HIS A 62 24.48 5.12 6.25
C HIS A 62 25.94 5.67 6.19
N GLY A 63 26.21 6.84 6.82
CA GLY A 63 27.57 7.36 6.95
C GLY A 63 28.23 7.87 5.67
N GLU A 64 27.51 7.92 4.54
CA GLU A 64 28.04 8.29 3.22
C GLU A 64 28.01 9.81 2.95
N GLY A 65 27.57 10.61 3.94
CA GLY A 65 27.47 12.07 3.78
C GLY A 65 26.61 12.46 2.58
N ASN A 66 27.15 13.32 1.72
CA ASN A 66 26.41 13.84 0.55
C ASN A 66 26.35 12.89 -0.65
N LEU A 67 26.97 11.71 -0.61
CA LEU A 67 27.07 10.83 -1.78
C LEU A 67 25.73 10.64 -2.51
N TYR A 68 24.68 10.27 -1.77
CA TYR A 68 23.42 9.92 -2.40
C TYR A 68 22.62 11.14 -2.89
N ILE A 69 22.74 12.28 -2.19
CA ILE A 69 22.11 13.52 -2.64
C ILE A 69 22.82 14.12 -3.85
N ASP A 70 24.16 14.05 -3.91
CA ASP A 70 24.92 14.50 -5.07
C ASP A 70 24.54 13.69 -6.31
N LEU A 71 24.44 12.35 -6.19
CA LEU A 71 23.97 11.49 -7.26
C LEU A 71 22.50 11.76 -7.66
N PHE A 72 21.66 12.12 -6.70
CA PHE A 72 20.27 12.49 -6.97
C PHE A 72 20.17 13.81 -7.75
N ILE A 73 20.99 14.79 -7.39
CA ILE A 73 21.11 16.06 -8.12
C ILE A 73 21.68 15.83 -9.53
N ASP A 74 22.67 14.97 -9.68
CA ASP A 74 23.23 14.58 -10.99
C ASP A 74 22.13 13.98 -11.88
N MET A 75 21.32 13.07 -11.35
CA MET A 75 20.17 12.47 -12.06
C MET A 75 19.14 13.52 -12.49
N ILE A 76 18.80 14.49 -11.61
CA ILE A 76 17.89 15.59 -11.96
C ILE A 76 18.47 16.38 -13.12
N ASN A 77 19.75 16.76 -13.03
CA ASN A 77 20.43 17.60 -14.01
C ASN A 77 20.69 16.87 -15.35
N GLU A 78 20.84 15.55 -15.34
CA GLU A 78 20.88 14.73 -16.54
C GLU A 78 19.55 14.82 -17.33
N LYS A 79 18.44 14.79 -16.61
CA LYS A 79 17.10 14.94 -17.21
C LYS A 79 16.84 16.39 -17.64
N LYS A 80 17.16 17.34 -16.78
CA LYS A 80 16.97 18.79 -17.00
C LYS A 80 17.90 19.59 -16.09
N GLN A 81 18.78 20.38 -16.65
CA GLN A 81 19.77 21.17 -15.91
C GLN A 81 19.08 22.30 -15.11
N LEU A 82 18.74 22.03 -13.84
CA LEU A 82 17.98 22.92 -12.98
C LEU A 82 18.68 23.25 -11.66
N VAL A 83 19.42 22.30 -11.09
CA VAL A 83 19.88 22.35 -9.70
C VAL A 83 21.36 22.70 -9.66
N ASN A 84 21.71 23.77 -8.91
CA ASN A 84 23.09 24.06 -8.58
C ASN A 84 23.46 23.37 -7.25
N SER A 85 24.32 22.37 -7.30
CA SER A 85 24.75 21.56 -6.15
C SER A 85 25.41 22.38 -5.03
N GLN A 86 25.94 23.58 -5.35
CA GLN A 86 26.53 24.46 -4.34
C GLN A 86 25.54 24.91 -3.26
N TYR A 87 24.24 24.99 -3.57
CA TYR A 87 23.21 25.31 -2.58
C TYR A 87 22.91 24.18 -1.61
N TYR A 88 23.37 22.95 -1.92
CA TYR A 88 23.02 21.72 -1.20
C TYR A 88 24.26 21.06 -0.57
N GLN A 89 25.26 21.83 -0.18
CA GLN A 89 26.47 21.29 0.47
C GLN A 89 26.19 20.74 1.89
N MET A 90 25.21 21.33 2.58
CA MET A 90 24.71 20.87 3.90
C MET A 90 23.17 20.90 3.86
N PRO A 91 22.55 20.01 3.08
CA PRO A 91 21.11 20.05 2.90
C PRO A 91 20.41 19.48 4.12
N LYS A 92 19.19 20.00 4.36
CA LYS A 92 18.26 19.43 5.33
C LYS A 92 17.14 18.71 4.61
N VAL A 93 16.96 17.44 4.90
CA VAL A 93 15.91 16.62 4.30
C VAL A 93 14.77 16.42 5.31
N ASN A 94 13.56 16.82 4.91
CA ASN A 94 12.36 16.64 5.75
C ASN A 94 11.30 15.87 4.97
N LYS A 95 10.68 14.88 5.64
CA LYS A 95 9.52 14.14 5.15
C LYS A 95 8.22 14.76 5.61
N GLU A 96 7.14 14.50 4.87
CA GLU A 96 5.78 14.86 5.31
C GLU A 96 5.67 16.35 5.71
N PHE A 97 6.37 17.22 4.95
CA PHE A 97 6.50 18.64 5.28
C PHE A 97 5.19 19.39 5.07
N SER A 98 4.58 19.82 6.17
CA SER A 98 3.31 20.53 6.14
C SER A 98 3.43 21.93 5.54
N THR A 99 2.54 22.26 4.62
CA THR A 99 2.47 23.53 3.94
C THR A 99 1.07 24.12 4.03
N TYR A 100 1.00 25.48 3.99
CA TYR A 100 -0.24 26.21 3.89
C TYR A 100 -0.03 27.44 2.99
N ASP A 101 -0.78 27.53 1.89
CA ASP A 101 -0.62 28.59 0.90
C ASP A 101 -1.47 29.85 1.21
N GLY A 102 -2.30 29.80 2.24
CA GLY A 102 -3.26 30.84 2.65
C GLY A 102 -4.71 30.41 2.45
N GLU A 103 -4.96 29.42 1.61
CA GLU A 103 -6.30 28.87 1.34
C GLU A 103 -6.34 27.36 1.59
N LEU A 104 -5.33 26.62 1.12
CA LEU A 104 -5.28 25.19 1.14
C LEU A 104 -4.06 24.69 1.92
N SER A 105 -4.25 23.67 2.74
CA SER A 105 -3.16 22.92 3.34
C SER A 105 -2.65 21.86 2.36
N GLY A 106 -1.35 21.59 2.43
CA GLY A 106 -0.68 20.54 1.68
C GLY A 106 0.40 19.87 2.51
N ARG A 107 0.89 18.76 2.03
CA ARG A 107 1.98 18.01 2.65
C ARG A 107 2.91 17.55 1.55
N ILE A 108 4.13 18.05 1.56
CA ILE A 108 5.19 17.66 0.62
C ILE A 108 5.78 16.36 1.13
N ASP A 109 5.87 15.35 0.27
CA ASP A 109 6.38 14.04 0.68
C ASP A 109 7.83 14.13 1.15
N ILE A 110 8.70 14.78 0.36
CA ILE A 110 10.08 15.05 0.75
C ILE A 110 10.47 16.43 0.25
N ILE A 111 11.06 17.25 1.12
CA ILE A 111 11.69 18.51 0.77
C ILE A 111 13.18 18.46 1.13
N ILE A 112 14.03 18.85 0.18
CA ILE A 112 15.47 19.00 0.36
C ILE A 112 15.74 20.49 0.39
N GLU A 113 16.12 21.01 1.57
CA GLU A 113 16.35 22.43 1.80
C GLU A 113 17.84 22.72 1.77
N GLY A 114 18.26 23.68 0.94
CA GLY A 114 19.59 24.27 0.90
C GLY A 114 19.58 25.72 1.38
N ASP A 115 20.55 26.53 0.97
CA ASP A 115 20.58 27.97 1.34
C ASP A 115 19.54 28.77 0.56
N LYS A 116 18.36 28.98 1.17
CA LYS A 116 17.16 29.62 0.58
C LYS A 116 16.63 28.98 -0.71
N HIS A 117 17.14 27.79 -1.03
CA HIS A 117 16.77 26.98 -2.16
C HIS A 117 16.13 25.69 -1.68
N CYS A 118 15.28 25.07 -2.49
CA CYS A 118 14.78 23.73 -2.21
C CYS A 118 14.50 22.92 -3.47
N ILE A 119 14.57 21.60 -3.31
CA ILE A 119 14.04 20.60 -4.23
C ILE A 119 12.80 20.00 -3.56
N VAL A 120 11.68 20.00 -4.28
CA VAL A 120 10.43 19.36 -3.85
C VAL A 120 10.32 18.02 -4.54
N VAL A 121 10.21 16.94 -3.77
CA VAL A 121 10.04 15.60 -4.30
C VAL A 121 8.61 15.11 -3.98
N GLU A 122 7.90 14.76 -5.02
CA GLU A 122 6.56 14.15 -4.96
C GLU A 122 6.68 12.67 -5.35
N ASN A 123 6.38 11.81 -4.40
CA ASN A 123 6.53 10.37 -4.52
C ASN A 123 5.23 9.71 -4.97
N LYS A 124 5.26 9.02 -6.11
CA LYS A 124 4.15 8.25 -6.68
C LYS A 124 4.53 6.80 -7.02
N LEU A 125 5.56 6.28 -6.32
CA LEU A 125 6.06 4.91 -6.51
C LEU A 125 5.08 3.81 -6.05
N ASN A 126 4.00 4.18 -5.38
CA ASN A 126 2.86 3.30 -5.07
C ASN A 126 1.69 3.45 -6.06
N ASN A 127 1.90 4.19 -7.15
CA ASN A 127 0.90 4.53 -8.15
C ASN A 127 -0.33 5.31 -7.63
N ALA A 128 -0.22 6.00 -6.47
CA ALA A 128 -1.29 6.81 -5.91
C ALA A 128 -1.75 7.92 -6.86
N PRO A 129 -3.05 8.29 -6.87
CA PRO A 129 -3.54 9.42 -7.64
C PRO A 129 -3.03 10.75 -7.08
N ASP A 130 -2.99 11.78 -7.94
CA ASP A 130 -2.67 13.13 -7.51
C ASP A 130 -3.84 13.74 -6.73
N THR A 131 -3.51 14.56 -5.73
CA THR A 131 -4.50 15.35 -5.02
C THR A 131 -4.77 16.68 -5.75
N TYR A 132 -5.94 17.28 -5.50
CA TYR A 132 -6.34 18.53 -6.12
C TYR A 132 -5.29 19.64 -5.92
N ARG A 133 -4.79 20.21 -7.04
CA ARG A 133 -3.80 21.31 -7.09
C ARG A 133 -2.55 21.05 -6.24
N GLN A 134 -2.03 19.84 -6.22
CA GLN A 134 -0.96 19.43 -5.29
C GLN A 134 0.30 20.30 -5.46
N LEU A 135 0.95 20.30 -6.60
CA LEU A 135 2.16 21.09 -6.84
C LEU A 135 1.91 22.61 -6.79
N PRO A 136 0.79 23.17 -7.29
CA PRO A 136 0.44 24.59 -7.08
C PRO A 136 0.39 25.02 -5.61
N LYS A 137 -0.16 24.20 -4.71
CA LYS A 137 -0.16 24.50 -3.27
C LYS A 137 1.26 24.61 -2.72
N TYR A 138 2.13 23.68 -3.09
CA TYR A 138 3.54 23.68 -2.66
C TYR A 138 4.26 24.93 -3.17
N TYR A 139 4.10 25.26 -4.46
CA TYR A 139 4.69 26.43 -5.07
C TYR A 139 4.32 27.72 -4.31
N ARG A 140 3.02 27.95 -4.09
CA ARG A 140 2.53 29.16 -3.39
C ARG A 140 3.05 29.24 -1.96
N ALA A 141 3.01 28.12 -1.22
CA ALA A 141 3.43 28.07 0.17
C ALA A 141 4.92 28.36 0.33
N LEU A 142 5.77 27.78 -0.50
CA LEU A 142 7.23 27.97 -0.43
C LEU A 142 7.63 29.36 -0.93
N LYS A 143 7.01 29.86 -2.00
CA LYS A 143 7.22 31.24 -2.48
C LYS A 143 6.86 32.27 -1.42
N LYS A 144 5.76 32.07 -0.67
CA LYS A 144 5.36 32.96 0.44
C LYS A 144 6.38 32.98 1.57
N ARG A 145 7.15 31.90 1.76
CA ARG A 145 8.26 31.82 2.72
C ARG A 145 9.58 32.41 2.18
N GLY A 146 9.60 32.91 0.94
CA GLY A 146 10.81 33.42 0.30
C GLY A 146 11.81 32.34 -0.10
N ILE A 147 11.37 31.11 -0.24
CA ILE A 147 12.21 29.97 -0.65
C ILE A 147 12.14 29.83 -2.17
N THR A 148 13.28 29.70 -2.82
CA THR A 148 13.40 29.42 -4.25
C THR A 148 13.29 27.92 -4.49
N ILE A 149 12.35 27.52 -5.34
CA ILE A 149 12.21 26.12 -5.73
C ILE A 149 13.06 25.91 -6.99
N ASP A 150 14.11 25.11 -6.89
CA ASP A 150 14.97 24.78 -8.02
C ASP A 150 14.35 23.70 -8.91
N ALA A 151 13.77 22.67 -8.30
CA ALA A 151 13.11 21.60 -9.04
C ALA A 151 11.88 21.05 -8.30
N PHE A 152 10.85 20.67 -9.05
CA PHE A 152 9.81 19.74 -8.66
C PHE A 152 10.16 18.37 -9.28
N VAL A 153 10.50 17.42 -8.44
CA VAL A 153 10.84 16.06 -8.86
C VAL A 153 9.63 15.16 -8.63
N TYR A 154 8.99 14.73 -9.69
CA TYR A 154 7.85 13.82 -9.65
C TYR A 154 8.36 12.39 -9.94
N LEU A 155 8.16 11.47 -9.00
CA LEU A 155 8.68 10.10 -9.04
C LEU A 155 7.55 9.09 -9.26
N PRO A 156 7.08 8.86 -10.49
CA PRO A 156 6.04 7.88 -10.76
C PRO A 156 6.61 6.45 -10.83
N LEU A 157 5.78 5.48 -10.48
CA LEU A 157 6.07 4.07 -10.75
C LEU A 157 5.85 3.76 -12.26
N ASP A 158 4.75 4.23 -12.83
CA ASP A 158 4.47 4.14 -14.27
C ASP A 158 5.28 5.19 -15.05
N PRO A 159 6.16 4.79 -15.99
CA PRO A 159 6.98 5.72 -16.77
C PRO A 159 6.17 6.71 -17.64
N ASN A 160 4.89 6.45 -17.87
CA ASN A 160 4.02 7.35 -18.65
C ASN A 160 3.12 8.23 -17.80
N LYS A 161 3.20 8.12 -16.48
CA LYS A 161 2.38 8.94 -15.58
C LYS A 161 2.97 10.33 -15.43
N GLU A 162 2.14 11.33 -15.68
CA GLU A 162 2.43 12.74 -15.47
C GLU A 162 1.56 13.32 -14.35
N PRO A 163 1.98 14.42 -13.70
CA PRO A 163 1.14 15.12 -12.74
C PRO A 163 -0.15 15.64 -13.40
N ASN A 164 -1.29 15.44 -12.70
CA ASN A 164 -2.56 15.94 -13.20
C ASN A 164 -2.64 17.47 -13.11
N SER A 165 -2.39 18.14 -14.23
CA SER A 165 -2.39 19.59 -14.34
C SER A 165 -3.74 20.21 -14.74
N SER A 166 -4.81 19.42 -14.88
CA SER A 166 -6.12 19.89 -15.37
C SER A 166 -6.75 20.99 -14.50
N SER A 167 -6.45 20.98 -13.18
CA SER A 167 -6.95 21.96 -12.21
C SER A 167 -5.98 23.13 -11.93
N TRP A 168 -4.84 23.23 -12.64
CA TRP A 168 -3.85 24.26 -12.37
C TRP A 168 -4.17 25.55 -13.14
N ASP A 169 -3.99 26.69 -12.48
CA ASP A 169 -4.06 28.00 -13.14
C ASP A 169 -2.92 28.12 -14.16
N SER A 170 -3.17 28.74 -15.32
CA SER A 170 -2.21 28.79 -16.44
C SER A 170 -0.85 29.39 -16.02
N GLU A 171 -0.84 30.52 -15.31
CA GLU A 171 0.40 31.19 -14.87
C GLU A 171 1.26 30.28 -13.97
N ILE A 172 0.62 29.58 -13.04
CA ILE A 172 1.34 28.68 -12.11
C ILE A 172 1.77 27.39 -12.83
N ARG A 173 0.99 26.92 -13.79
CA ARG A 173 1.33 25.76 -14.61
C ARG A 173 2.66 25.98 -15.34
N ASP A 174 2.83 27.12 -15.99
CA ASP A 174 4.06 27.41 -16.73
C ASP A 174 5.26 27.49 -15.79
N LEU A 175 5.13 28.15 -14.64
CA LEU A 175 6.19 28.25 -13.62
C LEU A 175 6.58 26.89 -13.01
N ILE A 176 5.63 25.99 -12.83
CA ILE A 176 5.90 24.63 -12.38
C ILE A 176 6.57 23.82 -13.48
N ASN A 177 6.04 23.86 -14.71
CA ASN A 177 6.56 23.10 -15.84
C ASN A 177 8.02 23.46 -16.18
N GLU A 178 8.41 24.73 -15.98
CA GLU A 178 9.80 25.16 -16.12
C GLU A 178 10.74 24.42 -15.17
N ARG A 179 10.26 23.97 -14.02
CA ARG A 179 11.02 23.33 -12.93
C ARG A 179 10.66 21.87 -12.70
N LEU A 180 9.70 21.36 -13.47
CA LEU A 180 9.22 19.99 -13.32
C LEU A 180 10.18 19.02 -14.01
N VAL A 181 10.53 17.97 -13.26
CA VAL A 181 11.31 16.82 -13.72
C VAL A 181 10.55 15.55 -13.35
N ILE A 182 10.18 14.76 -14.35
CA ILE A 182 9.51 13.48 -14.18
C ILE A 182 10.55 12.38 -14.33
N ILE A 183 10.79 11.64 -13.27
CA ILE A 183 11.79 10.57 -13.22
C ILE A 183 11.11 9.30 -12.72
N PRO A 184 10.79 8.35 -13.61
CA PRO A 184 10.10 7.11 -13.24
C PRO A 184 11.01 6.19 -12.42
N ALA A 185 10.40 5.20 -11.76
CA ALA A 185 11.13 4.17 -11.03
C ALA A 185 12.14 3.45 -11.94
N TYR A 186 11.68 2.96 -13.06
CA TYR A 186 12.50 2.34 -14.11
C TYR A 186 11.99 2.68 -15.51
N SER A 187 12.90 2.83 -16.45
CA SER A 187 12.62 3.00 -17.88
C SER A 187 13.83 2.55 -18.67
N ALA A 188 13.61 1.80 -19.76
CA ALA A 188 14.70 1.41 -20.65
C ALA A 188 15.18 2.56 -21.55
N GLU A 189 14.35 3.61 -21.73
CA GLU A 189 14.57 4.68 -22.71
C GLU A 189 14.90 6.04 -22.08
N HIS A 190 14.65 6.19 -20.77
CA HIS A 190 14.73 7.49 -20.11
C HIS A 190 15.50 7.41 -18.80
N VAL A 191 16.02 8.56 -18.38
CA VAL A 191 16.57 8.75 -17.01
C VAL A 191 15.55 8.26 -16.00
N ASN A 192 16.00 7.42 -15.06
CA ASN A 192 15.15 6.76 -14.07
C ASN A 192 15.86 6.54 -12.73
N ILE A 193 15.09 6.28 -11.66
CA ILE A 193 15.61 6.13 -10.31
C ILE A 193 16.60 4.97 -10.20
N VAL A 194 16.25 3.82 -10.79
CA VAL A 194 17.05 2.58 -10.65
C VAL A 194 18.43 2.73 -11.27
N GLU A 195 18.50 3.18 -12.53
CA GLU A 195 19.77 3.19 -13.27
C GLU A 195 20.59 4.46 -13.00
N ASN A 196 19.95 5.63 -12.84
CA ASN A 196 20.67 6.89 -12.78
C ASN A 196 20.93 7.39 -11.35
N TRP A 197 20.29 6.78 -10.33
CA TRP A 197 20.52 7.12 -8.93
C TRP A 197 20.95 5.92 -8.09
N LEU A 198 20.10 4.86 -8.02
CA LEU A 198 20.36 3.75 -7.09
C LEU A 198 21.49 2.84 -7.55
N THR A 199 21.70 2.64 -8.86
CA THR A 199 22.83 1.84 -9.36
C THR A 199 24.18 2.49 -9.05
N PRO A 200 24.44 3.77 -9.38
CA PRO A 200 25.69 4.42 -8.97
C PRO A 200 25.82 4.58 -7.44
N ALA A 201 24.69 4.70 -6.71
CA ALA A 201 24.69 4.69 -5.26
C ALA A 201 25.18 3.34 -4.70
N GLU A 202 24.64 2.21 -5.19
CA GLU A 202 25.06 0.86 -4.81
C GLU A 202 26.56 0.63 -5.09
N GLU A 203 27.06 1.08 -6.23
CA GLU A 203 28.44 0.90 -6.65
C GLU A 203 29.44 1.70 -5.82
N ARG A 204 29.05 2.92 -5.38
CA ARG A 204 29.95 3.87 -4.71
C ARG A 204 29.88 3.82 -3.19
N THR A 205 28.79 3.26 -2.63
CA THR A 205 28.65 3.19 -1.17
C THR A 205 29.71 2.29 -0.53
N SER A 206 30.26 2.70 0.58
CA SER A 206 31.24 1.95 1.37
C SER A 206 30.60 1.07 2.44
N ASP A 207 29.42 1.44 2.92
CA ASP A 207 28.66 0.73 3.94
C ASP A 207 27.93 -0.48 3.35
N ASP A 208 28.21 -1.68 3.86
CA ASP A 208 27.65 -2.94 3.33
C ASP A 208 26.15 -3.08 3.59
N ASP A 209 25.66 -2.55 4.72
CA ASP A 209 24.22 -2.60 5.06
C ASP A 209 23.43 -1.64 4.16
N ALA A 210 23.95 -0.44 3.92
CA ALA A 210 23.36 0.51 2.97
C ALA A 210 23.35 -0.07 1.54
N ARG A 211 24.48 -0.67 1.11
CA ARG A 211 24.58 -1.36 -0.19
C ARG A 211 23.55 -2.47 -0.33
N PHE A 212 23.36 -3.27 0.71
CA PHE A 212 22.35 -4.33 0.73
C PHE A 212 20.93 -3.75 0.59
N ILE A 213 20.57 -2.71 1.36
CA ILE A 213 19.27 -2.06 1.30
C ILE A 213 19.01 -1.46 -0.09
N ILE A 214 19.98 -0.76 -0.67
CA ILE A 214 19.87 -0.17 -2.02
C ILE A 214 19.61 -1.27 -3.05
N ARG A 215 20.33 -2.37 -3.00
CA ARG A 215 20.16 -3.53 -3.91
C ARG A 215 18.75 -4.11 -3.79
N GLN A 216 18.28 -4.32 -2.57
CA GLN A 216 16.94 -4.84 -2.32
C GLN A 216 15.86 -3.88 -2.82
N TYR A 217 16.04 -2.57 -2.63
CA TYR A 217 15.10 -1.55 -3.08
C TYR A 217 15.07 -1.42 -4.62
N LYS A 218 16.22 -1.49 -5.29
CA LYS A 218 16.31 -1.58 -6.76
C LYS A 218 15.51 -2.76 -7.30
N SER A 219 15.73 -3.95 -6.71
CA SER A 219 15.00 -5.16 -7.10
C SER A 219 13.50 -5.00 -6.92
N LEU A 220 13.05 -4.41 -5.80
CA LEU A 220 11.63 -4.12 -5.56
C LEU A 220 11.05 -3.17 -6.62
N LEU A 221 11.70 -2.02 -6.89
CA LEU A 221 11.22 -1.03 -7.86
C LEU A 221 11.12 -1.62 -9.27
N ASN A 222 12.12 -2.39 -9.71
CA ASN A 222 12.09 -3.06 -11.01
C ASN A 222 10.87 -3.97 -11.14
N ASN A 223 10.57 -4.77 -10.12
CA ASN A 223 9.43 -5.68 -10.16
C ASN A 223 8.09 -4.95 -10.15
N LEU A 224 7.95 -3.91 -9.33
CA LEU A 224 6.74 -3.09 -9.30
C LEU A 224 6.48 -2.40 -10.65
N THR A 225 7.53 -1.90 -11.31
CA THR A 225 7.41 -1.27 -12.64
C THR A 225 7.00 -2.28 -13.72
N ILE A 226 7.57 -3.48 -13.70
CA ILE A 226 7.24 -4.56 -14.63
C ILE A 226 5.77 -4.96 -14.49
N ASP A 227 5.27 -5.08 -13.25
CA ASP A 227 3.85 -5.40 -12.99
C ASP A 227 2.90 -4.38 -13.65
N ILE A 228 3.26 -3.10 -13.68
CA ILE A 228 2.45 -2.06 -14.35
C ILE A 228 2.55 -2.16 -15.87
N MET A 229 3.74 -2.38 -16.41
CA MET A 229 3.93 -2.46 -17.87
C MET A 229 3.23 -3.67 -18.48
N ASP A 230 3.26 -4.82 -17.81
CA ASP A 230 2.59 -6.04 -18.26
C ASP A 230 1.05 -5.92 -18.25
N ASN A 231 0.50 -5.12 -17.34
CA ASN A 231 -0.95 -4.85 -17.33
C ASN A 231 -1.43 -4.04 -18.54
N ARG A 232 -0.54 -3.34 -19.24
CA ARG A 232 -0.92 -2.43 -20.34
C ARG A 232 -1.63 -3.16 -21.46
N GLU A 233 -1.11 -4.30 -21.92
CA GLU A 233 -1.74 -5.08 -23.00
C GLU A 233 -3.17 -5.52 -22.64
N ILE A 234 -3.38 -5.89 -21.36
CA ILE A 234 -4.71 -6.23 -20.87
C ILE A 234 -5.60 -4.99 -20.82
N ILE A 235 -5.09 -3.86 -20.31
CA ILE A 235 -5.84 -2.60 -20.26
C ILE A 235 -6.19 -2.11 -21.66
N ASP A 236 -5.24 -2.17 -22.61
CA ASP A 236 -5.47 -1.81 -24.00
C ASP A 236 -6.54 -2.71 -24.65
N PHE A 237 -6.52 -4.01 -24.35
CA PHE A 237 -7.55 -4.95 -24.81
C PHE A 237 -8.93 -4.57 -24.22
N LEU A 238 -9.00 -4.31 -22.91
CA LEU A 238 -10.24 -3.95 -22.23
C LEU A 238 -10.80 -2.59 -22.66
N SER A 239 -9.94 -1.67 -23.09
CA SER A 239 -10.29 -0.31 -23.50
C SER A 239 -10.66 -0.16 -25.00
N ARG A 240 -10.53 -1.21 -25.81
CA ARG A 240 -10.95 -1.18 -27.22
C ARG A 240 -12.47 -1.00 -27.32
N ASP A 241 -12.91 -0.24 -28.33
CA ASP A 241 -14.34 0.08 -28.52
C ASP A 241 -15.25 -1.14 -28.46
N ASP A 242 -14.82 -2.27 -29.07
CA ASP A 242 -15.57 -3.53 -29.12
C ASP A 242 -15.70 -4.20 -27.73
N ASN A 243 -14.78 -3.93 -26.82
CA ASN A 243 -14.67 -4.55 -25.49
C ASN A 243 -15.09 -3.62 -24.36
N PHE A 244 -15.09 -2.32 -24.61
CA PHE A 244 -15.29 -1.29 -23.58
C PHE A 244 -16.60 -1.46 -22.83
N GLU A 245 -17.73 -1.57 -23.53
CA GLU A 245 -19.06 -1.74 -22.89
C GLU A 245 -19.14 -3.06 -22.11
N THR A 246 -18.53 -4.14 -22.61
CA THR A 246 -18.47 -5.40 -21.89
C THR A 246 -17.63 -5.27 -20.61
N THR A 247 -16.52 -4.55 -20.71
CA THR A 247 -15.63 -4.26 -19.56
C THR A 247 -16.37 -3.46 -18.48
N ILE A 248 -17.05 -2.37 -18.86
CA ILE A 248 -17.83 -1.54 -17.92
C ILE A 248 -18.92 -2.37 -17.23
N ASN A 249 -19.68 -3.16 -17.99
CA ASN A 249 -20.71 -4.03 -17.43
C ASN A 249 -20.15 -5.05 -16.41
N ILE A 250 -18.93 -5.58 -16.65
CA ILE A 250 -18.25 -6.47 -15.68
C ILE A 250 -17.81 -5.70 -14.44
N LEU A 251 -17.25 -4.50 -14.61
CA LEU A 251 -16.82 -3.65 -13.48
C LEU A 251 -17.99 -3.21 -12.62
N ASP A 252 -19.14 -2.94 -13.19
CA ASP A 252 -20.37 -2.60 -12.46
C ASP A 252 -20.84 -3.75 -11.53
N LEU A 253 -20.51 -4.99 -11.87
CA LEU A 253 -20.81 -6.16 -11.03
C LEU A 253 -19.82 -6.37 -9.87
N GLN A 254 -18.76 -5.57 -9.76
CA GLN A 254 -17.69 -5.77 -8.77
C GLN A 254 -18.19 -5.88 -7.33
N LEU A 255 -19.11 -5.01 -6.94
CA LEU A 255 -19.67 -5.01 -5.57
C LEU A 255 -20.50 -6.27 -5.29
N GLU A 256 -21.30 -6.69 -6.26
CA GLU A 256 -22.12 -7.91 -6.15
C GLU A 256 -21.24 -9.16 -6.13
N PHE A 257 -20.24 -9.22 -6.98
CA PHE A 257 -19.24 -10.29 -6.99
C PHE A 257 -18.52 -10.39 -5.64
N SER A 258 -18.03 -9.27 -5.11
CA SER A 258 -17.34 -9.23 -3.82
C SER A 258 -18.26 -9.68 -2.68
N ARG A 259 -19.53 -9.26 -2.70
CA ARG A 259 -20.53 -9.70 -1.72
C ARG A 259 -20.75 -11.21 -1.79
N ARG A 260 -20.92 -11.76 -2.99
CA ARG A 260 -21.13 -13.19 -3.19
C ARG A 260 -19.96 -14.04 -2.67
N ILE A 261 -18.73 -13.63 -2.95
CA ILE A 261 -17.53 -14.34 -2.44
C ILE A 261 -17.51 -14.32 -0.91
N LYS A 262 -17.82 -13.17 -0.29
CA LYS A 262 -17.91 -13.06 1.18
C LYS A 262 -19.02 -13.92 1.77
N ASP A 263 -20.19 -13.97 1.13
CA ASP A 263 -21.30 -14.80 1.59
C ASP A 263 -20.93 -16.29 1.51
N GLU A 264 -20.38 -16.77 0.38
CA GLU A 264 -19.89 -18.15 0.24
C GLU A 264 -18.82 -18.49 1.30
N PHE A 265 -17.90 -17.57 1.57
CA PHE A 265 -16.86 -17.72 2.59
C PHE A 265 -17.44 -17.85 4.00
N LEU A 266 -18.40 -16.99 4.35
CA LEU A 266 -19.05 -17.00 5.66
C LEU A 266 -19.95 -18.22 5.85
N ASP A 267 -20.65 -18.65 4.81
CA ASP A 267 -21.45 -19.89 4.83
C ASP A 267 -20.54 -21.12 5.03
N GLY A 268 -19.35 -21.12 4.42
CA GLY A 268 -18.34 -22.16 4.66
C GLY A 268 -17.82 -22.21 6.09
N ILE A 269 -17.57 -21.05 6.71
CA ILE A 269 -17.20 -20.96 8.13
C ILE A 269 -18.36 -21.45 9.00
N LYS A 270 -19.57 -20.97 8.73
CA LYS A 270 -20.78 -21.36 9.46
C LYS A 270 -20.96 -22.87 9.49
N THR A 271 -20.93 -23.51 8.31
CA THR A 271 -21.10 -24.97 8.21
C THR A 271 -20.08 -25.73 9.08
N LYS A 272 -18.80 -25.36 8.98
CA LYS A 272 -17.74 -26.00 9.78
C LYS A 272 -17.92 -25.80 11.28
N LEU A 273 -18.29 -24.60 11.71
CA LEU A 273 -18.50 -24.30 13.13
C LEU A 273 -19.73 -25.00 13.70
N GLU A 274 -20.81 -25.10 12.95
CA GLU A 274 -22.01 -25.83 13.36
C GLU A 274 -21.75 -27.33 13.52
N GLU A 275 -20.90 -27.95 12.67
CA GLU A 275 -20.43 -29.32 12.80
C GLU A 275 -19.65 -29.55 14.12
N HIS A 276 -19.00 -28.50 14.65
CA HIS A 276 -18.25 -28.53 15.91
C HIS A 276 -19.03 -28.00 17.11
N GLY A 277 -20.35 -27.83 16.98
CA GLY A 277 -21.26 -27.46 18.08
C GLY A 277 -21.26 -25.97 18.42
N PHE A 278 -20.79 -25.10 17.53
CA PHE A 278 -20.90 -23.67 17.70
C PHE A 278 -22.17 -23.12 17.02
N GLU A 279 -22.71 -22.04 17.57
CA GLU A 279 -23.78 -21.26 16.96
C GLU A 279 -23.18 -20.07 16.23
N PHE A 280 -23.44 -19.95 14.92
CA PHE A 280 -23.00 -18.84 14.08
C PHE A 280 -24.12 -17.84 13.85
N LEU A 281 -23.95 -16.59 14.29
CA LEU A 281 -24.94 -15.52 14.17
C LEU A 281 -24.39 -14.39 13.30
N ARG A 282 -25.14 -14.04 12.26
CA ARG A 282 -24.88 -12.87 11.42
C ARG A 282 -26.11 -11.99 11.40
N GLU A 283 -26.02 -10.77 11.91
CA GLU A 283 -27.14 -9.82 11.89
C GLU A 283 -27.24 -9.10 10.54
N GLY A 284 -28.01 -9.65 9.60
CA GLY A 284 -28.39 -8.97 8.35
C GLY A 284 -27.20 -8.40 7.58
N ASN A 285 -27.26 -7.09 7.28
CA ASN A 285 -26.18 -6.36 6.57
C ASN A 285 -25.13 -5.73 7.50
N LYS A 286 -25.12 -6.07 8.78
CA LYS A 286 -24.12 -5.53 9.71
C LYS A 286 -22.77 -6.21 9.48
N ASP A 287 -21.72 -5.41 9.52
CA ASP A 287 -20.33 -5.86 9.48
C ASP A 287 -19.92 -6.48 10.84
N LYS A 288 -20.77 -7.38 11.37
CA LYS A 288 -20.59 -8.07 12.64
C LYS A 288 -21.07 -9.52 12.57
N ILE A 289 -20.24 -10.41 13.07
CA ILE A 289 -20.49 -11.84 13.18
C ILE A 289 -20.19 -12.24 14.61
N GLU A 290 -21.09 -12.97 15.24
CA GLU A 290 -20.93 -13.52 16.58
C GLU A 290 -20.97 -15.05 16.52
N ILE A 291 -19.99 -15.69 17.16
CA ILE A 291 -19.95 -17.13 17.30
C ILE A 291 -20.05 -17.45 18.79
N LYS A 292 -21.01 -18.33 19.14
CA LYS A 292 -21.28 -18.74 20.50
C LYS A 292 -20.97 -20.22 20.68
N ASN A 293 -20.65 -20.56 21.93
CA ASN A 293 -20.52 -21.93 22.39
C ASN A 293 -21.45 -22.12 23.59
N SER A 294 -22.29 -23.19 23.58
CA SER A 294 -23.26 -23.47 24.63
C SER A 294 -22.62 -23.75 26.00
N ASP A 295 -21.38 -24.28 26.01
CA ASP A 295 -20.63 -24.56 27.24
C ASP A 295 -20.08 -23.29 27.92
N TYR A 296 -19.99 -22.18 27.14
CA TYR A 296 -19.46 -20.88 27.57
C TYR A 296 -20.40 -19.72 27.23
N PRO A 297 -21.62 -19.66 27.78
CA PRO A 297 -22.68 -18.72 27.38
C PRO A 297 -22.33 -17.26 27.62
N SER A 298 -21.39 -16.96 28.52
CA SER A 298 -20.92 -15.59 28.78
C SER A 298 -19.90 -15.09 27.75
N TRP A 299 -19.45 -15.94 26.85
CA TRP A 299 -18.41 -15.61 25.88
C TRP A 299 -18.95 -15.67 24.45
N ARG A 300 -18.45 -14.75 23.62
CA ARG A 300 -18.74 -14.71 22.19
C ARG A 300 -17.47 -14.39 21.42
N TYR A 301 -17.17 -15.17 20.40
CA TYR A 301 -16.13 -14.79 19.49
C TYR A 301 -16.74 -13.83 18.45
N ASN A 302 -16.24 -12.59 18.43
CA ASN A 302 -16.69 -11.56 17.51
C ASN A 302 -15.71 -11.41 16.35
N ILE A 303 -16.29 -11.28 15.15
CA ILE A 303 -15.61 -10.78 13.96
C ILE A 303 -16.37 -9.52 13.55
N GLU A 304 -15.73 -8.37 13.59
CA GLU A 304 -16.40 -7.08 13.40
C GLU A 304 -15.54 -6.10 12.62
N ARG A 305 -16.17 -5.21 11.85
CA ARG A 305 -15.50 -4.14 11.15
C ARG A 305 -15.58 -2.84 11.94
N TYR A 306 -14.42 -2.25 12.23
CA TYR A 306 -14.35 -0.97 12.91
C TYR A 306 -14.04 0.16 11.93
N GLY A 307 -15.07 0.79 11.40
CA GLY A 307 -14.97 1.93 10.48
C GLY A 307 -13.99 1.68 9.32
N ASN A 308 -13.04 2.59 9.13
CA ASN A 308 -11.99 2.47 8.11
C ASN A 308 -10.77 1.65 8.58
N SER A 309 -10.72 1.26 9.86
CA SER A 309 -9.59 0.51 10.41
C SER A 309 -9.55 -0.96 9.99
N GLY A 310 -10.67 -1.47 9.48
CA GLY A 310 -10.78 -2.82 8.93
C GLY A 310 -11.43 -3.82 9.90
N TRP A 311 -11.35 -5.10 9.52
CA TRP A 311 -11.93 -6.21 10.27
C TRP A 311 -11.00 -6.66 11.39
N PHE A 312 -11.57 -6.83 12.58
CA PHE A 312 -10.90 -7.37 13.76
C PHE A 312 -11.66 -8.56 14.34
N ARG A 313 -11.05 -9.26 15.27
CA ARG A 313 -11.59 -10.41 15.97
C ARG A 313 -11.16 -10.43 17.43
N GLY A 314 -11.97 -11.07 18.26
CA GLY A 314 -11.67 -11.24 19.69
C GLY A 314 -12.80 -11.96 20.43
N LEU A 315 -12.52 -12.40 21.66
CA LEU A 315 -13.51 -12.97 22.57
C LEU A 315 -14.14 -11.88 23.43
N LEU A 316 -15.37 -11.53 23.11
CA LEU A 316 -16.21 -10.65 23.92
C LEU A 316 -16.71 -11.39 25.16
N TYR A 317 -16.59 -10.77 26.32
CA TYR A 317 -17.12 -11.29 27.59
C TYR A 317 -18.29 -10.45 28.09
N ASN A 318 -19.44 -11.09 28.32
CA ASN A 318 -20.67 -10.47 28.79
C ASN A 318 -21.10 -10.96 30.19
N GLY A 319 -20.20 -11.65 30.91
CA GLY A 319 -20.50 -12.13 32.27
C GLY A 319 -20.43 -11.02 33.32
N ALA A 320 -21.08 -11.25 34.47
CA ALA A 320 -21.10 -10.29 35.57
C ALA A 320 -19.81 -10.31 36.42
N GLN A 321 -18.94 -11.31 36.25
CA GLN A 321 -17.73 -11.50 37.02
C GLN A 321 -16.55 -10.80 36.35
N LEU A 322 -15.77 -10.02 37.12
CA LEU A 322 -14.54 -9.39 36.59
C LEU A 322 -13.49 -10.43 36.27
N ILE A 323 -12.88 -10.29 35.08
CA ILE A 323 -11.79 -11.15 34.62
C ILE A 323 -10.45 -10.44 34.86
N GLU A 324 -9.90 -10.56 36.07
CA GLU A 324 -8.69 -9.79 36.45
C GLU A 324 -7.37 -10.45 36.07
N ASN A 325 -7.28 -11.78 36.08
CA ASN A 325 -6.02 -12.54 35.98
C ASN A 325 -5.90 -13.44 34.72
N ALA A 326 -6.76 -13.27 33.73
CA ALA A 326 -6.69 -14.04 32.51
C ALA A 326 -5.41 -13.73 31.72
N LYS A 327 -4.78 -14.75 31.15
CA LYS A 327 -3.70 -14.58 30.20
C LYS A 327 -4.30 -14.19 28.85
N MET A 328 -3.67 -13.25 28.18
CA MET A 328 -4.05 -12.90 26.79
C MET A 328 -3.79 -14.10 25.88
N ILE A 329 -4.61 -14.24 24.85
CA ILE A 329 -4.34 -15.18 23.76
C ILE A 329 -3.16 -14.65 22.98
N ASP A 330 -2.12 -15.46 22.78
CA ASP A 330 -0.86 -15.04 22.16
C ASP A 330 -1.08 -14.39 20.78
N ALA A 331 -2.02 -14.91 19.98
CA ALA A 331 -2.38 -14.35 18.69
C ALA A 331 -2.97 -12.92 18.74
N TRP A 332 -3.40 -12.44 19.94
CA TRP A 332 -4.05 -11.15 20.14
C TRP A 332 -3.28 -10.22 21.07
N SER A 333 -2.01 -10.51 21.29
CA SER A 333 -1.17 -9.82 22.28
C SER A 333 -0.77 -8.38 21.90
N HIS A 334 -1.04 -7.96 20.66
CA HIS A 334 -0.64 -6.64 20.16
C HIS A 334 -1.58 -5.50 20.55
N HIS A 335 -2.81 -5.81 21.02
CA HIS A 335 -3.76 -4.79 21.45
C HIS A 335 -4.10 -4.91 22.94
N PRO A 336 -4.21 -3.75 23.64
CA PRO A 336 -4.48 -3.76 25.08
C PRO A 336 -5.86 -4.37 25.34
N ARG A 337 -5.91 -5.18 26.40
CA ARG A 337 -7.16 -5.69 26.97
C ARG A 337 -8.06 -4.53 27.35
N ASN A 338 -9.37 -4.76 27.27
CA ASN A 338 -10.38 -3.91 27.86
C ASN A 338 -11.45 -4.78 28.55
N ALA A 339 -12.46 -4.14 29.14
CA ALA A 339 -13.53 -4.86 29.86
C ALA A 339 -14.32 -5.81 28.96
N ASP A 340 -14.50 -5.45 27.68
CA ASP A 340 -15.26 -6.24 26.73
C ASP A 340 -14.42 -7.40 26.15
N TYR A 341 -13.11 -7.21 25.98
CA TYR A 341 -12.17 -8.18 25.40
C TYR A 341 -11.04 -8.52 26.40
N PRO A 342 -11.33 -9.23 27.50
CA PRO A 342 -10.34 -9.46 28.57
C PRO A 342 -9.20 -10.40 28.16
N LEU A 343 -9.35 -11.17 27.08
CA LEU A 343 -8.31 -12.04 26.52
C LEU A 343 -7.57 -11.40 25.33
N GLY A 344 -7.87 -10.13 25.02
CA GLY A 344 -7.33 -9.39 23.89
C GLY A 344 -8.20 -9.44 22.64
N TRP A 345 -7.77 -8.75 21.62
CA TRP A 345 -8.36 -8.70 20.29
C TRP A 345 -7.31 -8.31 19.27
N GLU A 346 -7.52 -8.60 17.99
CA GLU A 346 -6.55 -8.32 16.94
C GLU A 346 -7.23 -8.07 15.60
N TYR A 347 -6.62 -7.24 14.75
CA TYR A 347 -7.00 -7.15 13.34
C TYR A 347 -6.53 -8.39 12.57
N PHE A 348 -7.22 -8.72 11.48
CA PHE A 348 -6.72 -9.75 10.55
C PHE A 348 -5.50 -9.21 9.80
N VAL A 349 -4.31 -9.66 10.19
CA VAL A 349 -3.04 -9.22 9.57
C VAL A 349 -3.04 -9.57 8.09
N GLY A 350 -2.70 -8.59 7.23
CA GLY A 350 -2.73 -8.75 5.77
C GLY A 350 -4.12 -8.90 5.14
N LYS A 351 -5.20 -9.06 5.95
CA LYS A 351 -6.58 -9.32 5.51
C LYS A 351 -7.58 -8.36 6.16
N ARG A 352 -7.16 -7.12 6.50
CA ARG A 352 -8.02 -6.12 7.17
C ARG A 352 -9.17 -5.62 6.30
N ASP A 353 -8.93 -5.50 4.99
CA ASP A 353 -9.95 -5.09 4.03
C ASP A 353 -10.51 -6.31 3.28
N TRP A 354 -11.72 -6.70 3.66
CA TRP A 354 -12.42 -7.83 3.05
C TRP A 354 -12.99 -7.53 1.65
N ASN A 355 -12.84 -6.30 1.15
CA ASN A 355 -13.16 -5.96 -0.23
C ASN A 355 -11.92 -5.94 -1.14
N SER A 356 -10.72 -6.05 -0.57
CA SER A 356 -9.51 -6.11 -1.38
C SER A 356 -9.46 -7.39 -2.20
N LEU A 357 -8.96 -7.29 -3.44
CA LEU A 357 -8.83 -8.44 -4.34
C LEU A 357 -7.95 -9.55 -3.74
N HIS A 358 -6.94 -9.17 -2.95
CA HIS A 358 -6.09 -10.12 -2.23
C HIS A 358 -6.92 -10.96 -1.24
N THR A 359 -7.67 -10.30 -0.35
CA THR A 359 -8.49 -10.99 0.65
C THR A 359 -9.58 -11.84 0.02
N LEU A 360 -10.23 -11.36 -1.06
CA LEU A 360 -11.24 -12.14 -1.79
C LEU A 360 -10.65 -13.43 -2.40
N ARG A 361 -9.39 -13.40 -2.87
CA ARG A 361 -8.69 -14.60 -3.34
C ARG A 361 -8.44 -15.59 -2.21
N GLU A 362 -7.99 -15.12 -1.05
CA GLU A 362 -7.78 -15.98 0.12
C GLU A 362 -9.08 -16.59 0.64
N MET A 363 -10.18 -15.84 0.65
CA MET A 363 -11.52 -16.36 0.95
C MET A 363 -11.92 -17.50 0.01
N LYS A 364 -11.68 -17.34 -1.31
CA LYS A 364 -12.06 -18.33 -2.32
C LYS A 364 -11.22 -19.60 -2.28
N LYS A 365 -9.95 -19.53 -1.85
CA LYS A 365 -9.07 -20.70 -1.68
C LYS A 365 -9.49 -21.60 -0.52
N GLY A 366 -10.19 -21.08 0.49
CA GLY A 366 -10.68 -21.81 1.66
C GLY A 366 -9.70 -21.89 2.84
N ASP A 367 -8.43 -21.62 2.67
CA ASP A 367 -7.44 -21.66 3.75
C ASP A 367 -7.75 -20.63 4.84
N PHE A 368 -8.20 -19.45 4.45
CA PHE A 368 -8.60 -18.40 5.39
C PHE A 368 -9.80 -18.83 6.27
N ALA A 369 -10.76 -19.56 5.71
CA ALA A 369 -11.87 -20.11 6.51
C ALA A 369 -11.38 -21.13 7.53
N ASN A 370 -10.43 -22.01 7.15
CA ASN A 370 -9.84 -22.98 8.05
C ASN A 370 -9.05 -22.32 9.18
N GLU A 371 -8.29 -21.25 8.87
CA GLU A 371 -7.58 -20.44 9.88
C GLU A 371 -8.55 -19.89 10.93
N ILE A 372 -9.66 -19.28 10.51
CA ILE A 372 -10.66 -18.71 11.41
C ILE A 372 -11.31 -19.79 12.29
N VAL A 373 -11.74 -20.89 11.70
CA VAL A 373 -12.35 -22.00 12.46
C VAL A 373 -11.39 -22.54 13.52
N SER A 374 -10.14 -22.84 13.13
CA SER A 374 -9.11 -23.31 14.07
C SER A 374 -8.80 -22.31 15.18
N GLU A 375 -8.80 -21.01 14.86
CA GLU A 375 -8.58 -19.96 15.86
C GLU A 375 -9.74 -19.87 16.85
N ILE A 376 -10.99 -19.98 16.38
CA ILE A 376 -12.17 -20.00 17.25
C ILE A 376 -12.13 -21.18 18.22
N GLU A 377 -11.85 -22.37 17.74
CA GLU A 377 -11.72 -23.57 18.58
C GLU A 377 -10.63 -23.39 19.66
N LYS A 378 -9.47 -22.90 19.26
CA LYS A 378 -8.37 -22.61 20.18
C LYS A 378 -8.76 -21.54 21.20
N ALA A 379 -9.46 -20.48 20.79
CA ALA A 379 -9.88 -19.42 21.69
C ALA A 379 -10.83 -19.92 22.80
N PHE A 380 -11.81 -20.76 22.46
CA PHE A 380 -12.68 -21.39 23.46
C PHE A 380 -11.97 -22.45 24.29
N PHE A 381 -11.00 -23.13 23.74
CA PHE A 381 -10.15 -24.07 24.49
C PHE A 381 -9.29 -23.33 25.55
N GLU A 382 -8.78 -22.15 25.23
CA GLU A 382 -8.04 -21.31 26.18
C GLU A 382 -8.92 -20.86 27.37
N ILE A 383 -10.20 -20.56 27.16
CA ILE A 383 -11.14 -20.27 28.24
C ILE A 383 -11.21 -21.46 29.21
N ALA A 384 -11.33 -22.69 28.67
CA ALA A 384 -11.37 -23.90 29.45
C ALA A 384 -10.07 -24.14 30.24
N GLN A 385 -8.93 -24.01 29.57
CA GLN A 385 -7.59 -24.22 30.20
C GLN A 385 -7.32 -23.23 31.34
N GLN A 386 -7.75 -21.98 31.18
CA GLN A 386 -7.56 -20.97 32.21
C GLN A 386 -8.60 -21.05 33.34
N GLY A 387 -9.56 -21.96 33.24
CA GLY A 387 -10.63 -22.10 34.23
C GLY A 387 -11.50 -20.86 34.39
N LEU A 388 -11.68 -20.11 33.28
CA LEU A 388 -12.45 -18.87 33.27
C LEU A 388 -13.97 -19.15 33.43
N PRO A 389 -14.76 -18.17 33.87
CA PRO A 389 -16.20 -18.34 34.05
C PRO A 389 -16.87 -18.78 32.76
N ARG A 390 -17.90 -19.65 32.89
CA ARG A 390 -18.70 -20.13 31.75
C ARG A 390 -19.74 -19.12 31.30
#